data_04900c1b6c7c9cae6cabc867d2bdbe67
#
_entry.id   04900c1b6c7c9cae6cabc867d2bdbe67
#
_cell.length_a   1.000
_cell.length_b   1.000
_cell.length_c   1.000
_cell.angle_alpha   90.00
_cell.angle_beta   90.00
_cell.angle_gamma   90.00
#
_symmetry.space_group_name_H-M   'P 1'
#
loop_
_entity.id
_entity.type
_entity.pdbx_description
1 polymer ?
#
loop_
_entity_poly.entity_id
_entity_poly.type
_entity_poly.pdbx_seq_one_letter_code
_entity_poly.pdbx_strand_id
1 'polypeptide(L)'
;MSDAEWRRLSVRVVYMDLVRAAISCTVGYLGAVVFNDDGPVWALVAGSLAGFLSALLDLVRWMTTRYRVTAAAVEMRSGWLSKRHRTVARDRIRTVDSSAKLVPRLFRLRVVHIGSGEQASSFTLNALDSGHAARLRRELMPDACAERTERTEGVQAPPQPGREVIARLRWRWVVLNMLSAWGPVVVLGPLFALYWFLRPFGVDLLGAGRDVSGWDSRSLVWNLVLCAVILYPLGVAGSAATFITENWGFELAREGDALVTRRGLFTTRTLQRDDRRMRGLAFKEPLVWRWLHVTETSVVTTGLRQTVEAPSGTILPRLRRAEAREIAARVLPDGRRPLEAELLPHPRGALRRRLGWAFSGPALICGALLLFGLPGRLWPLALLPITLALAVVAYRSLGHALEGPYLVVRRGALSRNTVALQHGAVIGWTLRQSILQRWGGRMTVGIATAAGERHYQAPDAGVDQALAFISGATPELAAQFIEGAGVAAPVSERAGVAAPVS
;
A
#
# COMPACT_ATOMS: atom_id res chain seq x y z
N MET A 1 12.22 38.03 -14.14
CA MET A 1 11.12 37.06 -13.82
C MET A 1 10.63 36.53 -15.16
N SER A 2 11.14 35.38 -15.61
CA SER A 2 10.67 34.79 -16.87
C SER A 2 9.27 34.26 -16.69
N ASP A 3 8.30 34.77 -17.42
CA ASP A 3 6.97 34.24 -17.53
C ASP A 3 7.05 32.75 -17.94
N ALA A 4 6.73 31.86 -17.02
CA ALA A 4 6.80 30.44 -17.28
C ALA A 4 5.71 30.09 -18.29
N GLU A 5 6.11 29.77 -19.51
CA GLU A 5 5.21 29.42 -20.61
C GLU A 5 4.38 28.17 -20.31
N TRP A 6 3.12 28.16 -20.78
CA TRP A 6 2.26 26.98 -20.73
C TRP A 6 2.77 25.91 -21.71
N ARG A 7 3.20 24.79 -21.16
CA ARG A 7 3.72 23.64 -21.93
C ARG A 7 2.61 22.60 -22.18
N ARG A 8 2.66 21.95 -23.34
CA ARG A 8 1.79 20.82 -23.68
C ARG A 8 2.45 19.50 -23.27
N LEU A 9 1.62 18.47 -23.12
CA LEU A 9 2.10 17.10 -23.00
C LEU A 9 2.75 16.64 -24.30
N SER A 10 3.57 15.58 -24.24
CA SER A 10 4.28 15.06 -25.42
C SER A 10 3.32 14.55 -26.49
N VAL A 11 3.52 14.94 -27.75
CA VAL A 11 2.75 14.46 -28.91
C VAL A 11 2.84 12.93 -29.07
N ARG A 12 3.89 12.30 -28.57
CA ARG A 12 4.11 10.86 -28.63
C ARG A 12 2.96 10.04 -28.00
N VAL A 13 2.17 10.63 -27.10
CA VAL A 13 0.95 10.01 -26.59
C VAL A 13 -0.06 9.73 -27.69
N VAL A 14 -0.27 10.70 -28.57
CA VAL A 14 -1.21 10.57 -29.69
C VAL A 14 -0.80 9.42 -30.61
N TYR A 15 0.51 9.31 -30.92
CA TYR A 15 1.01 8.18 -31.70
C TYR A 15 0.81 6.83 -30.99
N MET A 16 1.05 6.79 -29.68
CA MET A 16 0.82 5.58 -28.88
C MET A 16 -0.66 5.16 -28.89
N ASP A 17 -1.56 6.12 -28.74
CA ASP A 17 -3.00 5.84 -28.70
C ASP A 17 -3.55 5.49 -30.07
N LEU A 18 -3.01 6.09 -31.15
CA LEU A 18 -3.29 5.68 -32.54
C LEU A 18 -2.84 4.23 -32.81
N VAL A 19 -1.63 3.85 -32.36
CA VAL A 19 -1.14 2.47 -32.52
C VAL A 19 -2.05 1.50 -31.75
N ARG A 20 -2.49 1.84 -30.55
CA ARG A 20 -3.44 1.02 -29.80
C ARG A 20 -4.80 0.88 -30.52
N ALA A 21 -5.32 1.99 -31.01
CA ALA A 21 -6.56 1.97 -31.78
C ALA A 21 -6.42 1.10 -33.03
N ALA A 22 -5.33 1.23 -33.77
CA ALA A 22 -5.05 0.42 -34.94
C ALA A 22 -4.98 -1.09 -34.60
N ILE A 23 -4.27 -1.45 -33.51
CA ILE A 23 -4.23 -2.85 -33.05
C ILE A 23 -5.63 -3.34 -32.66
N SER A 24 -6.43 -2.56 -31.93
CA SER A 24 -7.81 -2.90 -31.57
C SER A 24 -8.68 -3.12 -32.79
N CYS A 25 -8.59 -2.23 -33.79
CA CYS A 25 -9.34 -2.35 -35.04
C CYS A 25 -8.89 -3.57 -35.86
N THR A 26 -7.57 -3.82 -35.92
CA THR A 26 -7.02 -4.98 -36.64
C THR A 26 -7.47 -6.30 -36.01
N VAL A 27 -7.40 -6.40 -34.69
CA VAL A 27 -7.85 -7.60 -33.95
C VAL A 27 -9.35 -7.79 -34.14
N GLY A 28 -10.14 -6.71 -34.08
CA GLY A 28 -11.59 -6.75 -34.35
C GLY A 28 -11.91 -7.18 -35.77
N TYR A 29 -11.22 -6.65 -36.76
CA TYR A 29 -11.40 -7.02 -38.18
C TYR A 29 -11.01 -8.47 -38.45
N LEU A 30 -9.83 -8.91 -38.00
CA LEU A 30 -9.38 -10.29 -38.15
C LEU A 30 -10.35 -11.26 -37.46
N GLY A 31 -10.81 -10.92 -36.27
CA GLY A 31 -11.83 -11.70 -35.58
C GLY A 31 -13.15 -11.79 -36.41
N ALA A 32 -13.61 -10.68 -36.95
CA ALA A 32 -14.82 -10.67 -37.81
C ALA A 32 -14.64 -11.50 -39.08
N VAL A 33 -13.46 -11.48 -39.71
CA VAL A 33 -13.17 -12.26 -40.92
C VAL A 33 -13.04 -13.76 -40.63
N VAL A 34 -12.37 -14.14 -39.55
CA VAL A 34 -12.11 -15.54 -39.18
C VAL A 34 -13.38 -16.26 -38.70
N PHE A 35 -14.29 -15.54 -38.06
CA PHE A 35 -15.48 -16.11 -37.40
C PHE A 35 -16.78 -15.68 -38.04
N ASN A 36 -16.79 -15.52 -39.39
CA ASN A 36 -17.83 -14.87 -40.16
C ASN A 36 -19.22 -15.54 -40.11
N ASP A 37 -19.34 -16.82 -39.75
CA ASP A 37 -20.62 -17.55 -39.89
C ASP A 37 -21.40 -17.81 -38.60
N ASP A 38 -20.74 -17.84 -37.40
CA ASP A 38 -21.41 -18.23 -36.13
C ASP A 38 -21.05 -17.41 -34.88
N GLY A 39 -20.20 -16.41 -35.00
CA GLY A 39 -19.73 -15.64 -33.84
C GLY A 39 -20.44 -14.29 -33.65
N PRO A 40 -20.47 -13.73 -32.44
CA PRO A 40 -21.04 -12.40 -32.17
C PRO A 40 -20.12 -11.31 -32.73
N VAL A 41 -20.14 -11.13 -34.06
CA VAL A 41 -19.39 -10.08 -34.77
C VAL A 41 -19.61 -8.71 -34.16
N TRP A 42 -20.81 -8.46 -33.61
CA TRP A 42 -21.15 -7.24 -32.92
C TRP A 42 -20.23 -6.95 -31.71
N ALA A 43 -19.78 -7.96 -30.97
CA ALA A 43 -18.89 -7.77 -29.81
C ALA A 43 -17.49 -7.33 -30.25
N LEU A 44 -17.00 -7.84 -31.39
CA LEU A 44 -15.72 -7.43 -31.96
C LEU A 44 -15.80 -6.02 -32.55
N VAL A 45 -16.90 -5.69 -33.20
CA VAL A 45 -17.18 -4.34 -33.73
C VAL A 45 -17.30 -3.35 -32.56
N ALA A 46 -18.05 -3.70 -31.52
CA ALA A 46 -18.19 -2.87 -30.33
C ALA A 46 -16.84 -2.65 -29.59
N GLY A 47 -16.02 -3.68 -29.46
CA GLY A 47 -14.68 -3.58 -28.90
C GLY A 47 -13.75 -2.68 -29.71
N SER A 48 -13.79 -2.79 -31.04
CA SER A 48 -13.02 -1.94 -31.95
C SER A 48 -13.47 -0.47 -31.87
N LEU A 49 -14.78 -0.26 -31.85
CA LEU A 49 -15.39 1.07 -31.75
C LEU A 49 -15.04 1.72 -30.38
N ALA A 50 -15.09 0.93 -29.30
CA ALA A 50 -14.69 1.40 -27.96
C ALA A 50 -13.21 1.77 -27.91
N GLY A 51 -12.33 0.99 -28.56
CA GLY A 51 -10.90 1.29 -28.70
C GLY A 51 -10.66 2.59 -29.47
N PHE A 52 -11.35 2.79 -30.57
CA PHE A 52 -11.26 4.01 -31.37
C PHE A 52 -11.79 5.25 -30.61
N LEU A 53 -12.94 5.12 -29.94
CA LEU A 53 -13.52 6.19 -29.13
C LEU A 53 -12.59 6.56 -27.96
N SER A 54 -11.97 5.56 -27.32
CA SER A 54 -10.98 5.81 -26.26
C SER A 54 -9.79 6.63 -26.79
N ALA A 55 -9.26 6.28 -27.98
CA ALA A 55 -8.15 7.05 -28.58
C ALA A 55 -8.55 8.48 -28.94
N LEU A 56 -9.79 8.69 -29.40
CA LEU A 56 -10.32 10.02 -29.67
C LEU A 56 -10.45 10.85 -28.38
N LEU A 57 -10.95 10.26 -27.31
CA LEU A 57 -11.03 10.93 -26.01
C LEU A 57 -9.64 11.30 -25.45
N ASP A 58 -8.65 10.43 -25.61
CA ASP A 58 -7.28 10.69 -25.20
C ASP A 58 -6.62 11.80 -26.05
N LEU A 59 -6.93 11.87 -27.35
CA LEU A 59 -6.53 12.97 -28.23
C LEU A 59 -7.12 14.32 -27.74
N VAL A 60 -8.42 14.36 -27.47
CA VAL A 60 -9.09 15.57 -26.93
C VAL A 60 -8.47 15.97 -25.60
N ARG A 61 -8.20 15.00 -24.73
CA ARG A 61 -7.53 15.22 -23.45
C ARG A 61 -6.14 15.80 -23.64
N TRP A 62 -5.34 15.30 -24.59
CA TRP A 62 -4.03 15.83 -24.89
C TRP A 62 -4.10 17.28 -25.41
N MET A 63 -5.04 17.59 -26.30
CA MET A 63 -5.23 18.96 -26.82
C MET A 63 -5.61 19.97 -25.75
N THR A 64 -6.38 19.55 -24.76
CA THR A 64 -6.95 20.42 -23.70
C THR A 64 -6.08 20.49 -22.43
N THR A 65 -5.08 19.60 -22.28
CA THR A 65 -4.23 19.58 -21.08
C THR A 65 -2.98 20.40 -21.29
N ARG A 66 -2.77 21.41 -20.43
CA ARG A 66 -1.56 22.22 -20.38
C ARG A 66 -1.05 22.30 -18.94
N TYR A 67 0.24 22.40 -18.77
CA TYR A 67 0.86 22.61 -17.47
C TYR A 67 1.91 23.72 -17.54
N ARG A 68 2.15 24.37 -16.40
CA ARG A 68 3.29 25.27 -16.23
C ARG A 68 3.93 25.08 -14.86
N VAL A 69 5.22 25.31 -14.81
CA VAL A 69 6.01 25.27 -13.58
C VAL A 69 6.53 26.67 -13.33
N THR A 70 6.14 27.23 -12.21
CA THR A 70 6.57 28.55 -11.75
C THR A 70 7.51 28.38 -10.54
N ALA A 71 8.17 29.44 -10.12
CA ALA A 71 8.99 29.41 -8.91
C ALA A 71 8.15 29.09 -7.64
N ALA A 72 6.87 29.50 -7.62
CA ALA A 72 5.99 29.34 -6.48
C ALA A 72 5.12 28.07 -6.52
N ALA A 73 4.72 27.61 -7.72
CA ALA A 73 3.73 26.56 -7.86
C ALA A 73 3.84 25.77 -9.16
N VAL A 74 3.26 24.56 -9.17
CA VAL A 74 2.99 23.79 -10.37
C VAL A 74 1.50 23.86 -10.67
N GLU A 75 1.16 24.27 -11.87
CA GLU A 75 -0.22 24.44 -12.30
C GLU A 75 -0.56 23.52 -13.46
N MET A 76 -1.76 23.01 -13.48
CA MET A 76 -2.31 22.19 -14.55
C MET A 76 -3.72 22.66 -14.91
N ARG A 77 -3.96 22.87 -16.19
CA ARG A 77 -5.28 23.11 -16.76
C ARG A 77 -5.66 21.93 -17.62
N SER A 78 -6.83 21.38 -17.39
CA SER A 78 -7.33 20.22 -18.15
C SER A 78 -8.85 20.28 -18.30
N GLY A 79 -9.37 19.65 -19.34
CA GLY A 79 -10.80 19.47 -19.57
C GLY A 79 -11.34 20.24 -20.77
N TRP A 80 -12.18 19.54 -21.53
CA TRP A 80 -12.90 20.07 -22.69
C TRP A 80 -14.28 20.61 -22.31
N LEU A 81 -15.10 19.77 -21.67
CA LEU A 81 -16.45 20.13 -21.26
C LEU A 81 -16.45 20.86 -19.89
N SER A 82 -15.60 20.42 -18.97
CA SER A 82 -15.43 21.04 -17.64
C SER A 82 -13.94 21.41 -17.47
N LYS A 83 -13.67 22.71 -17.47
CA LYS A 83 -12.30 23.22 -17.25
C LYS A 83 -11.92 23.05 -15.79
N ARG A 84 -10.89 22.25 -15.53
CA ARG A 84 -10.32 22.06 -14.19
C ARG A 84 -8.97 22.72 -14.13
N HIS A 85 -8.81 23.64 -13.19
CA HIS A 85 -7.53 24.25 -12.86
C HIS A 85 -7.07 23.67 -11.52
N ARG A 86 -5.85 23.12 -11.49
CA ARG A 86 -5.23 22.59 -10.28
C ARG A 86 -3.90 23.27 -10.10
N THR A 87 -3.66 23.77 -8.90
CA THR A 87 -2.42 24.44 -8.51
C THR A 87 -1.88 23.75 -7.26
N VAL A 88 -0.60 23.43 -7.26
CA VAL A 88 0.11 22.91 -6.11
C VAL A 88 1.29 23.81 -5.83
N ALA A 89 1.30 24.45 -4.68
CA ALA A 89 2.42 25.27 -4.23
C ALA A 89 3.67 24.36 -4.01
N ARG A 90 4.85 24.85 -4.34
CA ARG A 90 6.10 24.05 -4.28
C ARG A 90 6.44 23.59 -2.87
N ASP A 91 6.20 24.41 -1.88
CA ASP A 91 6.35 24.11 -0.45
C ASP A 91 5.44 22.96 0.02
N ARG A 92 4.30 22.77 -0.66
CA ARG A 92 3.35 21.69 -0.39
C ARG A 92 3.63 20.41 -1.16
N ILE A 93 4.56 20.39 -2.12
CA ILE A 93 4.93 19.17 -2.84
C ILE A 93 5.66 18.23 -1.88
N ARG A 94 5.08 17.05 -1.64
CA ARG A 94 5.58 16.07 -0.67
C ARG A 94 6.21 14.86 -1.32
N THR A 95 5.71 14.47 -2.49
CA THR A 95 6.19 13.31 -3.23
C THR A 95 6.14 13.58 -4.72
N VAL A 96 7.19 13.18 -5.42
CA VAL A 96 7.22 13.14 -6.89
C VAL A 96 7.52 11.71 -7.30
N ASP A 97 6.48 11.01 -7.74
CA ASP A 97 6.57 9.63 -8.21
C ASP A 97 6.61 9.60 -9.73
N SER A 98 7.54 8.88 -10.29
CA SER A 98 7.67 8.70 -11.74
C SER A 98 7.48 7.24 -12.10
N SER A 99 6.46 6.95 -12.89
CA SER A 99 6.16 5.61 -13.40
C SER A 99 6.16 5.58 -14.93
N ALA A 100 6.65 4.47 -15.49
CA ALA A 100 6.57 4.21 -16.92
C ALA A 100 6.12 2.78 -17.15
N LYS A 101 4.90 2.60 -17.70
CA LYS A 101 4.40 1.30 -18.17
C LYS A 101 5.16 0.88 -19.43
N LEU A 102 5.11 -0.41 -19.80
CA LEU A 102 5.89 -0.95 -20.91
C LEU A 102 5.67 -0.17 -22.22
N VAL A 103 4.41 -0.01 -22.65
CA VAL A 103 4.08 0.66 -23.92
C VAL A 103 4.48 2.15 -23.89
N PRO A 104 4.09 2.97 -22.92
CA PRO A 104 4.63 4.34 -22.78
C PRO A 104 6.15 4.42 -22.73
N ARG A 105 6.83 3.44 -22.11
CA ARG A 105 8.30 3.39 -22.04
C ARG A 105 8.94 3.21 -23.42
N LEU A 106 8.34 2.41 -24.31
CA LEU A 106 8.79 2.23 -25.67
C LEU A 106 8.77 3.57 -26.45
N PHE A 107 7.78 4.41 -26.17
CA PHE A 107 7.66 5.77 -26.72
C PHE A 107 8.42 6.83 -25.91
N ARG A 108 9.26 6.43 -24.94
CA ARG A 108 10.01 7.30 -24.01
C ARG A 108 9.11 8.23 -23.19
N LEU A 109 7.88 7.80 -22.91
CA LEU A 109 6.91 8.52 -22.10
C LEU A 109 6.95 8.07 -20.64
N ARG A 110 6.75 9.01 -19.73
CA ARG A 110 6.61 8.76 -18.29
C ARG A 110 5.40 9.48 -17.74
N VAL A 111 4.83 8.90 -16.70
CA VAL A 111 3.77 9.50 -15.91
C VAL A 111 4.40 10.02 -14.62
N VAL A 112 4.20 11.29 -14.31
CA VAL A 112 4.70 11.91 -13.09
C VAL A 112 3.52 12.25 -12.20
N HIS A 113 3.49 11.66 -11.01
CA HIS A 113 2.51 11.96 -9.98
C HIS A 113 3.10 12.95 -8.99
N ILE A 114 2.47 14.09 -8.83
CA ILE A 114 2.87 15.12 -7.88
C ILE A 114 1.88 15.10 -6.72
N GLY A 115 2.36 14.71 -5.54
CA GLY A 115 1.56 14.58 -4.32
C GLY A 115 1.83 15.73 -3.37
N SER A 116 0.76 16.44 -2.98
CA SER A 116 0.79 17.51 -1.98
C SER A 116 0.29 17.08 -0.59
N GLY A 117 -0.09 15.82 -0.43
CA GLY A 117 -0.67 15.31 0.82
C GLY A 117 -2.19 15.44 0.93
N GLU A 118 -2.83 16.30 0.13
CA GLU A 118 -4.28 16.39 -0.01
C GLU A 118 -4.72 15.73 -1.31
N GLN A 119 -5.84 15.01 -1.27
CA GLN A 119 -6.37 14.34 -2.47
C GLN A 119 -6.84 15.35 -3.53
N ALA A 120 -7.33 16.49 -3.09
CA ALA A 120 -7.85 17.53 -3.98
C ALA A 120 -6.76 18.28 -4.75
N SER A 121 -5.58 18.46 -4.18
CA SER A 121 -4.47 19.24 -4.74
C SER A 121 -3.42 18.40 -5.45
N SER A 122 -3.40 17.05 -5.26
CA SER A 122 -2.49 16.18 -6.02
C SER A 122 -2.97 15.94 -7.44
N PHE A 123 -2.06 15.91 -8.41
CA PHE A 123 -2.37 15.64 -9.80
C PHE A 123 -1.31 14.81 -10.50
N THR A 124 -1.70 14.27 -11.64
CA THR A 124 -0.87 13.39 -12.47
C THR A 124 -0.60 14.05 -13.80
N LEU A 125 0.66 14.24 -14.14
CA LEU A 125 1.11 14.61 -15.48
C LEU A 125 1.33 13.34 -16.29
N ASN A 126 0.37 13.00 -17.12
CA ASN A 126 0.47 11.86 -18.01
C ASN A 126 1.32 12.24 -19.22
N ALA A 127 2.21 11.31 -19.63
CA ALA A 127 2.91 11.43 -20.91
C ALA A 127 3.90 12.60 -21.04
N LEU A 128 4.73 12.77 -20.04
CA LEU A 128 5.93 13.57 -20.15
C LEU A 128 7.05 12.78 -20.86
N ASP A 129 7.82 13.45 -21.71
CA ASP A 129 9.05 12.86 -22.22
C ASP A 129 10.01 12.52 -21.06
N SER A 130 10.76 11.42 -21.20
CA SER A 130 11.62 10.92 -20.13
C SER A 130 12.65 11.94 -19.64
N GLY A 131 13.20 12.77 -20.55
CA GLY A 131 14.11 13.83 -20.22
C GLY A 131 13.43 14.98 -19.46
N HIS A 132 12.23 15.38 -19.87
CA HIS A 132 11.44 16.41 -19.18
C HIS A 132 10.96 15.93 -17.80
N ALA A 133 10.56 14.68 -17.68
CA ALA A 133 10.18 14.10 -16.38
C ALA A 133 11.35 14.10 -15.38
N ALA A 134 12.57 13.80 -15.87
CA ALA A 134 13.76 13.81 -15.03
C ALA A 134 14.17 15.25 -14.62
N ARG A 135 14.05 16.23 -15.54
CA ARG A 135 14.28 17.65 -15.22
C ARG A 135 13.26 18.18 -14.23
N LEU A 136 11.98 17.92 -14.48
CA LEU A 136 10.89 18.34 -13.60
C LEU A 136 11.07 17.79 -12.17
N ARG A 137 11.48 16.52 -12.04
CA ARG A 137 11.77 15.94 -10.73
C ARG A 137 12.91 16.65 -10.01
N ARG A 138 14.00 16.96 -10.71
CA ARG A 138 15.13 17.73 -10.15
C ARG A 138 14.73 19.14 -9.75
N GLU A 139 13.92 19.79 -10.55
CA GLU A 139 13.46 21.15 -10.33
C GLU A 139 12.49 21.26 -9.14
N LEU A 140 11.64 20.25 -8.94
CA LEU A 140 10.65 20.22 -7.84
C LEU A 140 11.23 19.76 -6.49
N MET A 141 12.37 19.05 -6.50
CA MET A 141 13.07 18.59 -5.29
C MET A 141 14.57 18.96 -5.38
N PRO A 142 14.91 20.25 -5.28
CA PRO A 142 16.29 20.72 -5.44
C PRO A 142 17.23 20.20 -4.35
N ASP A 143 16.76 20.11 -3.11
CA ASP A 143 17.59 19.70 -1.97
C ASP A 143 18.09 18.24 -2.05
N ALA A 144 17.37 17.39 -2.78
CA ALA A 144 17.80 16.02 -3.04
C ALA A 144 18.73 15.86 -4.25
N CYS A 145 18.98 16.93 -5.01
CA CYS A 145 19.72 16.90 -6.27
C CYS A 145 20.81 17.97 -6.39
N ALA A 146 20.96 18.88 -5.44
CA ALA A 146 21.85 20.05 -5.55
C ALA A 146 23.34 19.70 -5.71
N GLU A 147 23.78 18.53 -5.24
CA GLU A 147 25.18 18.11 -5.38
C GLU A 147 25.56 17.53 -6.75
N ARG A 148 24.61 17.47 -7.70
CA ARG A 148 24.84 16.74 -8.99
C ARG A 148 25.16 17.62 -10.20
N THR A 149 25.14 18.94 -10.07
CA THR A 149 25.15 19.82 -11.26
C THR A 149 26.54 20.34 -11.69
N GLU A 150 27.61 20.14 -10.92
CA GLU A 150 28.93 20.69 -11.28
C GLU A 150 29.88 19.71 -11.98
N ARG A 151 29.51 18.47 -12.22
CA ARG A 151 30.40 17.49 -12.91
C ARG A 151 29.66 16.60 -13.87
N THR A 152 29.45 17.02 -15.11
CA THR A 152 29.25 16.02 -16.17
C THR A 152 29.62 16.59 -17.54
N GLU A 153 30.90 16.59 -17.85
CA GLU A 153 31.40 16.32 -19.21
C GLU A 153 32.56 15.32 -19.06
N GLY A 154 32.28 14.08 -19.48
CA GLY A 154 33.28 13.08 -19.83
C GLY A 154 34.17 12.54 -18.70
N VAL A 155 33.73 11.44 -18.04
CA VAL A 155 34.58 10.33 -17.55
C VAL A 155 33.66 9.30 -16.86
N GLN A 156 33.96 8.00 -17.01
CA GLN A 156 33.33 6.90 -16.28
C GLN A 156 33.17 7.24 -14.81
N ALA A 157 31.89 7.25 -14.33
CA ALA A 157 31.55 7.74 -13.01
C ALA A 157 32.18 6.87 -11.91
N PRO A 158 33.06 7.44 -11.05
CA PRO A 158 33.44 6.78 -9.80
C PRO A 158 32.22 6.66 -8.87
N PRO A 159 32.24 5.77 -7.86
CA PRO A 159 31.13 5.61 -6.92
C PRO A 159 30.82 6.95 -6.27
N GLN A 160 29.59 7.42 -6.47
CA GLN A 160 29.15 8.75 -6.03
C GLN A 160 29.22 8.83 -4.51
N PRO A 161 29.96 9.77 -3.92
CA PRO A 161 29.95 10.02 -2.50
C PRO A 161 28.52 10.48 -2.10
N GLY A 162 27.85 9.73 -1.23
CA GLY A 162 26.52 10.07 -0.72
C GLY A 162 25.36 9.13 -1.13
N ARG A 163 25.60 8.11 -1.97
CA ARG A 163 24.59 7.10 -2.27
C ARG A 163 24.87 5.80 -1.50
N GLU A 164 24.12 5.57 -0.44
CA GLU A 164 24.17 4.32 0.32
C GLU A 164 23.06 3.37 -0.17
N VAL A 165 23.45 2.20 -0.64
CA VAL A 165 22.50 1.14 -1.01
C VAL A 165 22.17 0.34 0.25
N ILE A 166 20.92 0.46 0.70
CA ILE A 166 20.42 -0.19 1.91
C ILE A 166 20.01 -1.64 1.60
N ALA A 167 19.31 -1.87 0.49
CA ALA A 167 18.86 -3.20 0.11
C ALA A 167 18.73 -3.38 -1.41
N ARG A 168 19.00 -4.60 -1.87
CA ARG A 168 18.78 -5.04 -3.27
C ARG A 168 17.96 -6.32 -3.28
N LEU A 169 17.30 -6.59 -4.41
CA LEU A 169 16.54 -7.82 -4.62
C LEU A 169 17.42 -9.06 -4.38
N ARG A 170 16.95 -9.94 -3.52
CA ARG A 170 17.55 -11.27 -3.28
C ARG A 170 16.58 -12.34 -3.74
N TRP A 171 17.05 -13.36 -4.44
CA TRP A 171 16.21 -14.45 -4.95
C TRP A 171 15.40 -15.18 -3.86
N ARG A 172 15.90 -15.19 -2.64
CA ARG A 172 15.17 -15.71 -1.47
C ARG A 172 13.84 -15.00 -1.23
N TRP A 173 13.73 -13.72 -1.58
CA TRP A 173 12.49 -12.96 -1.44
C TRP A 173 11.44 -13.41 -2.45
N VAL A 174 11.84 -13.86 -3.64
CA VAL A 174 10.93 -14.42 -4.64
C VAL A 174 10.21 -15.62 -4.05
N VAL A 175 10.96 -16.56 -3.44
CA VAL A 175 10.41 -17.78 -2.83
C VAL A 175 9.38 -17.43 -1.73
N LEU A 176 9.66 -16.43 -0.88
CA LEU A 176 8.74 -16.01 0.17
C LEU A 176 7.48 -15.30 -0.38
N ASN A 177 7.56 -14.68 -1.54
CA ASN A 177 6.46 -13.93 -2.12
C ASN A 177 5.60 -14.74 -3.11
N MET A 178 6.12 -15.83 -3.66
CA MET A 178 5.36 -16.71 -4.54
C MET A 178 4.32 -17.57 -3.79
N LEU A 179 4.56 -17.88 -2.51
CA LEU A 179 3.62 -18.61 -1.65
C LEU A 179 2.48 -17.67 -1.21
N SER A 180 1.59 -17.33 -2.14
CA SER A 180 0.42 -16.50 -1.87
C SER A 180 -0.84 -17.36 -1.80
N ALA A 181 -1.67 -17.15 -0.77
CA ALA A 181 -3.00 -17.76 -0.71
C ALA A 181 -3.90 -17.33 -1.88
N TRP A 182 -3.59 -16.18 -2.49
CA TRP A 182 -4.28 -15.65 -3.67
C TRP A 182 -3.70 -16.16 -5.00
N GLY A 183 -2.68 -17.03 -4.97
CA GLY A 183 -2.07 -17.59 -6.17
C GLY A 183 -3.08 -18.16 -7.16
N PRO A 184 -4.03 -19.03 -6.75
CA PRO A 184 -5.06 -19.55 -7.65
C PRO A 184 -5.90 -18.47 -8.30
N VAL A 185 -6.23 -17.38 -7.59
CA VAL A 185 -7.04 -16.27 -8.12
C VAL A 185 -6.31 -15.51 -9.23
N VAL A 186 -4.99 -15.38 -9.14
CA VAL A 186 -4.15 -14.73 -10.17
C VAL A 186 -4.23 -15.49 -11.49
N VAL A 187 -4.43 -16.81 -11.46
CA VAL A 187 -4.55 -17.66 -12.64
C VAL A 187 -6.01 -17.78 -13.10
N LEU A 188 -6.93 -17.97 -12.15
CA LEU A 188 -8.36 -18.10 -12.47
C LEU A 188 -8.92 -16.85 -13.14
N GLY A 189 -8.45 -15.65 -12.77
CA GLY A 189 -8.90 -14.41 -13.42
C GLY A 189 -8.66 -14.38 -14.93
N PRO A 190 -7.42 -14.51 -15.41
CA PRO A 190 -7.11 -14.60 -16.82
C PRO A 190 -7.76 -15.80 -17.53
N LEU A 191 -7.82 -16.98 -16.90
CA LEU A 191 -8.50 -18.16 -17.46
C LEU A 191 -10.00 -17.93 -17.63
N PHE A 192 -10.64 -17.30 -16.64
CA PHE A 192 -12.04 -16.91 -16.73
C PHE A 192 -12.28 -15.88 -17.85
N ALA A 193 -11.39 -14.87 -17.93
CA ALA A 193 -11.46 -13.89 -19.02
C ALA A 193 -11.25 -14.54 -20.39
N LEU A 194 -10.31 -15.49 -20.50
CA LEU A 194 -10.05 -16.25 -21.72
C LEU A 194 -11.25 -17.13 -22.11
N TYR A 195 -11.87 -17.80 -21.12
CA TYR A 195 -13.08 -18.57 -21.33
C TYR A 195 -14.22 -17.72 -21.92
N TRP A 196 -14.51 -16.58 -21.29
CA TRP A 196 -15.53 -15.67 -21.77
C TRP A 196 -15.21 -15.02 -23.11
N PHE A 197 -13.91 -14.80 -23.38
CA PHE A 197 -13.45 -14.30 -24.68
C PHE A 197 -13.59 -15.33 -25.79
N LEU A 198 -13.31 -16.61 -25.53
CA LEU A 198 -13.34 -17.68 -26.54
C LEU A 198 -14.73 -18.29 -26.73
N ARG A 199 -15.59 -18.24 -25.71
CA ARG A 199 -16.95 -18.80 -25.76
C ARG A 199 -17.79 -18.33 -26.96
N PRO A 200 -17.79 -17.03 -27.32
CA PRO A 200 -18.50 -16.54 -28.50
C PRO A 200 -18.02 -17.15 -29.84
N PHE A 201 -16.80 -17.68 -29.86
CA PHE A 201 -16.19 -18.30 -31.03
C PHE A 201 -16.43 -19.83 -31.09
N GLY A 202 -17.38 -20.34 -30.32
CA GLY A 202 -17.69 -21.76 -30.26
C GLY A 202 -16.67 -22.63 -29.52
N VAL A 203 -15.66 -22.03 -28.89
CA VAL A 203 -14.66 -22.78 -28.14
C VAL A 203 -15.14 -22.99 -26.70
N ASP A 204 -15.58 -24.20 -26.41
CA ASP A 204 -15.96 -24.59 -25.03
C ASP A 204 -14.77 -25.20 -24.28
N LEU A 205 -13.97 -24.32 -23.67
CA LEU A 205 -12.83 -24.75 -22.85
C LEU A 205 -13.27 -25.58 -21.64
N LEU A 206 -14.48 -25.35 -21.10
CA LEU A 206 -14.98 -26.11 -19.96
C LEU A 206 -15.44 -27.50 -20.39
N GLY A 207 -16.13 -27.62 -21.55
CA GLY A 207 -16.50 -28.90 -22.13
C GLY A 207 -15.27 -29.74 -22.44
N ALA A 208 -14.32 -29.19 -23.20
CA ALA A 208 -13.06 -29.87 -23.49
C ALA A 208 -12.28 -30.25 -22.22
N GLY A 209 -12.27 -29.41 -21.20
CA GLY A 209 -11.64 -29.71 -19.91
C GLY A 209 -12.35 -30.84 -19.16
N ARG A 210 -13.68 -30.93 -19.22
CA ARG A 210 -14.49 -32.00 -18.63
C ARG A 210 -14.23 -33.35 -19.34
N ASP A 211 -14.21 -33.34 -20.67
CA ASP A 211 -13.96 -34.55 -21.46
C ASP A 211 -12.58 -35.12 -21.19
N VAL A 212 -11.55 -34.29 -21.20
CA VAL A 212 -10.18 -34.73 -20.94
C VAL A 212 -9.98 -35.18 -19.47
N SER A 213 -10.62 -34.50 -18.51
CA SER A 213 -10.45 -34.80 -17.08
C SER A 213 -11.32 -35.94 -16.58
N GLY A 214 -12.34 -36.39 -17.33
CA GLY A 214 -13.34 -37.32 -16.88
C GLY A 214 -14.13 -36.77 -15.67
N TRP A 215 -14.44 -35.48 -15.68
CA TRP A 215 -15.07 -34.75 -14.56
C TRP A 215 -16.40 -35.38 -14.12
N ASP A 216 -17.24 -35.77 -15.05
CA ASP A 216 -18.57 -36.28 -14.78
C ASP A 216 -18.55 -37.72 -14.21
N SER A 217 -17.47 -38.47 -14.41
CA SER A 217 -17.29 -39.83 -13.89
C SER A 217 -16.67 -39.90 -12.49
N ARG A 218 -16.24 -38.77 -11.92
CA ARG A 218 -15.51 -38.73 -10.64
C ARG A 218 -16.32 -38.05 -9.55
N SER A 219 -15.99 -38.38 -8.30
CA SER A 219 -16.59 -37.71 -7.14
C SER A 219 -16.18 -36.22 -7.10
N LEU A 220 -17.05 -35.37 -6.54
CA LEU A 220 -16.79 -33.95 -6.34
C LEU A 220 -15.47 -33.69 -5.59
N VAL A 221 -15.20 -34.50 -4.56
CA VAL A 221 -13.96 -34.37 -3.77
C VAL A 221 -12.72 -34.59 -4.65
N TRP A 222 -12.74 -35.61 -5.51
CA TRP A 222 -11.63 -35.91 -6.40
C TRP A 222 -11.40 -34.80 -7.43
N ASN A 223 -12.47 -34.24 -7.99
CA ASN A 223 -12.40 -33.10 -8.89
C ASN A 223 -11.82 -31.85 -8.22
N LEU A 224 -12.22 -31.56 -6.98
CA LEU A 224 -11.64 -30.45 -6.20
C LEU A 224 -10.16 -30.67 -5.92
N VAL A 225 -9.74 -31.89 -5.57
CA VAL A 225 -8.32 -32.23 -5.39
C VAL A 225 -7.55 -32.04 -6.69
N LEU A 226 -8.05 -32.52 -7.81
CA LEU A 226 -7.42 -32.37 -9.13
C LEU A 226 -7.26 -30.88 -9.50
N CYS A 227 -8.31 -30.09 -9.33
CA CYS A 227 -8.25 -28.64 -9.51
C CYS A 227 -7.20 -27.99 -8.61
N ALA A 228 -7.15 -28.35 -7.34
CA ALA A 228 -6.16 -27.81 -6.41
C ALA A 228 -4.74 -28.18 -6.83
N VAL A 229 -4.50 -29.43 -7.22
CA VAL A 229 -3.18 -29.93 -7.66
C VAL A 229 -2.68 -29.24 -8.93
N ILE A 230 -3.59 -28.87 -9.84
CA ILE A 230 -3.22 -28.18 -11.09
C ILE A 230 -3.14 -26.66 -10.88
N LEU A 231 -4.18 -26.05 -10.27
CA LEU A 231 -4.28 -24.60 -10.20
C LEU A 231 -3.33 -23.99 -9.15
N TYR A 232 -2.99 -24.74 -8.10
CA TYR A 232 -2.11 -24.20 -7.07
C TYR A 232 -0.65 -24.02 -7.55
N PRO A 233 0.02 -24.99 -8.17
CA PRO A 233 1.34 -24.78 -8.75
C PRO A 233 1.37 -23.70 -9.83
N LEU A 234 0.35 -23.67 -10.68
CA LEU A 234 0.21 -22.65 -11.71
C LEU A 234 0.03 -21.26 -11.09
N GLY A 235 -0.76 -21.16 -10.01
CA GLY A 235 -0.92 -19.96 -9.21
C GLY A 235 0.37 -19.50 -8.52
N VAL A 236 1.15 -20.43 -8.01
CA VAL A 236 2.49 -20.18 -7.44
C VAL A 236 3.43 -19.62 -8.53
N ALA A 237 3.46 -20.24 -9.71
CA ALA A 237 4.26 -19.77 -10.83
C ALA A 237 3.82 -18.37 -11.32
N GLY A 238 2.51 -18.15 -11.46
CA GLY A 238 1.95 -16.84 -11.81
C GLY A 238 2.28 -15.77 -10.77
N SER A 239 2.17 -16.08 -9.49
CA SER A 239 2.53 -15.17 -8.40
C SER A 239 4.04 -14.87 -8.39
N ALA A 240 4.88 -15.86 -8.66
CA ALA A 240 6.33 -15.67 -8.80
C ALA A 240 6.66 -14.75 -9.99
N ALA A 241 6.05 -14.99 -11.15
CA ALA A 241 6.23 -14.16 -12.34
C ALA A 241 5.79 -12.70 -12.08
N THR A 242 4.62 -12.51 -11.47
CA THR A 242 4.12 -11.19 -11.08
C THR A 242 5.09 -10.50 -10.11
N PHE A 243 5.53 -11.20 -9.07
CA PHE A 243 6.48 -10.65 -8.11
C PHE A 243 7.82 -10.26 -8.76
N ILE A 244 8.36 -11.13 -9.61
CA ILE A 244 9.62 -10.87 -10.34
C ILE A 244 9.45 -9.64 -11.24
N THR A 245 8.36 -9.55 -11.99
CA THR A 245 8.12 -8.42 -12.91
C THR A 245 7.91 -7.10 -12.17
N GLU A 246 7.24 -7.10 -11.03
CA GLU A 246 7.00 -5.90 -10.21
C GLU A 246 8.23 -5.43 -9.45
N ASN A 247 9.09 -6.37 -9.01
CA ASN A 247 10.25 -6.06 -8.18
C ASN A 247 11.60 -6.25 -8.91
N TRP A 248 11.57 -6.42 -10.23
CA TRP A 248 12.79 -6.53 -11.03
C TRP A 248 13.71 -5.33 -10.81
N GLY A 249 15.00 -5.59 -10.56
CA GLY A 249 15.96 -4.54 -10.28
C GLY A 249 15.62 -3.72 -9.03
N PHE A 250 14.91 -4.32 -8.05
CA PHE A 250 14.60 -3.64 -6.79
C PHE A 250 15.87 -3.17 -6.10
N GLU A 251 15.91 -1.88 -5.83
CA GLU A 251 16.96 -1.21 -5.09
C GLU A 251 16.35 -0.19 -4.15
N LEU A 252 16.71 -0.28 -2.89
CA LEU A 252 16.43 0.71 -1.86
C LEU A 252 17.74 1.39 -1.51
N ALA A 253 17.85 2.67 -1.77
CA ALA A 253 19.05 3.45 -1.50
C ALA A 253 18.69 4.76 -0.80
N ARG A 254 19.61 5.27 0.00
CA ARG A 254 19.58 6.64 0.51
C ARG A 254 20.43 7.52 -0.40
N GLU A 255 19.84 8.58 -0.91
CA GLU A 255 20.51 9.60 -1.74
C GLU A 255 20.37 10.95 -1.02
N GLY A 256 21.41 11.39 -0.30
CA GLY A 256 21.33 12.55 0.59
C GLY A 256 20.27 12.35 1.67
N ASP A 257 19.38 13.35 1.86
CA ASP A 257 18.25 13.32 2.81
C ASP A 257 16.99 12.61 2.26
N ALA A 258 17.13 11.77 1.23
CA ALA A 258 16.00 11.11 0.62
C ALA A 258 16.18 9.60 0.48
N LEU A 259 15.12 8.85 0.84
CA LEU A 259 15.02 7.42 0.60
C LEU A 259 14.44 7.18 -0.80
N VAL A 260 15.20 6.53 -1.66
CA VAL A 260 14.83 6.24 -3.05
C VAL A 260 14.61 4.75 -3.23
N THR A 261 13.42 4.38 -3.70
CA THR A 261 13.08 3.00 -4.06
C THR A 261 12.93 2.91 -5.58
N ARG A 262 13.66 2.02 -6.22
CA ARG A 262 13.56 1.73 -7.66
C ARG A 262 13.17 0.29 -7.84
N ARG A 263 12.17 0.01 -8.68
CA ARG A 263 11.72 -1.35 -8.99
C ARG A 263 10.92 -1.44 -10.29
N GLY A 264 10.82 -2.64 -10.85
CA GLY A 264 9.91 -3.01 -11.93
C GLY A 264 10.56 -3.27 -13.27
N LEU A 265 10.14 -4.35 -13.92
CA LEU A 265 10.59 -4.77 -15.25
C LEU A 265 9.78 -4.07 -16.35
N PHE A 266 8.48 -4.33 -16.37
CA PHE A 266 7.56 -3.76 -17.37
C PHE A 266 7.08 -2.35 -16.97
N THR A 267 6.86 -2.12 -15.69
CA THR A 267 6.50 -0.82 -15.14
C THR A 267 7.60 -0.38 -14.18
N THR A 268 8.53 0.43 -14.65
CA THR A 268 9.56 0.99 -13.76
C THR A 268 8.94 2.07 -12.89
N ARG A 269 9.11 1.92 -11.58
CA ARG A 269 8.66 2.88 -10.57
C ARG A 269 9.88 3.38 -9.78
N THR A 270 10.00 4.68 -9.67
CA THR A 270 10.99 5.32 -8.80
C THR A 270 10.25 6.20 -7.83
N LEU A 271 10.30 5.83 -6.56
CA LEU A 271 9.68 6.56 -5.45
C LEU A 271 10.77 7.23 -4.64
N GLN A 272 10.67 8.53 -4.50
CA GLN A 272 11.57 9.33 -3.67
C GLN A 272 10.80 9.86 -2.48
N ARG A 273 11.34 9.66 -1.26
CA ARG A 273 10.76 10.08 0.01
C ARG A 273 11.78 10.88 0.79
N ASP A 274 11.38 12.03 1.27
CA ASP A 274 12.19 12.90 2.12
C ASP A 274 12.27 12.29 3.53
N ASP A 275 13.49 12.09 4.06
CA ASP A 275 13.73 11.53 5.40
C ASP A 275 13.13 12.42 6.50
N ARG A 276 13.11 13.75 6.32
CA ARG A 276 12.50 14.69 7.25
C ARG A 276 11.00 14.51 7.44
N ARG A 277 10.35 13.87 6.47
CA ARG A 277 8.91 13.57 6.48
C ARG A 277 8.58 12.16 6.91
N MET A 278 9.60 11.35 7.14
CA MET A 278 9.45 10.02 7.68
C MET A 278 9.13 10.12 9.18
N ARG A 279 7.97 9.64 9.56
CA ARG A 279 7.45 9.71 10.93
C ARG A 279 7.47 8.38 11.64
N GLY A 280 7.84 7.33 10.95
CA GLY A 280 7.92 6.00 11.55
C GLY A 280 7.93 4.87 10.53
N LEU A 281 7.86 3.66 11.06
CA LEU A 281 7.83 2.41 10.30
C LEU A 281 6.68 1.53 10.78
N ALA A 282 6.18 0.69 9.89
CA ALA A 282 5.18 -0.31 10.23
C ALA A 282 5.54 -1.69 9.67
N PHE A 283 5.38 -2.72 10.51
CA PHE A 283 5.45 -4.12 10.11
C PHE A 283 4.05 -4.71 10.02
N LYS A 284 3.77 -5.36 8.90
CA LYS A 284 2.53 -6.08 8.67
C LYS A 284 2.82 -7.57 8.53
N GLU A 285 2.22 -8.36 9.41
CA GLU A 285 2.43 -9.81 9.51
C GLU A 285 1.08 -10.53 9.48
N PRO A 286 0.58 -10.93 8.30
CA PRO A 286 -0.57 -11.83 8.20
C PRO A 286 -0.35 -13.14 8.96
N LEU A 287 -1.42 -13.77 9.42
CA LEU A 287 -1.37 -14.92 10.33
C LEU A 287 -0.47 -16.06 9.83
N VAL A 288 -0.65 -16.46 8.58
CA VAL A 288 0.16 -17.53 7.96
C VAL A 288 1.64 -17.14 7.86
N TRP A 289 1.92 -15.91 7.45
CA TRP A 289 3.29 -15.40 7.31
C TRP A 289 3.99 -15.23 8.66
N ARG A 290 3.22 -15.00 9.73
CA ARG A 290 3.75 -14.92 11.09
C ARG A 290 4.41 -16.23 11.53
N TRP A 291 3.82 -17.38 11.16
CA TRP A 291 4.41 -18.69 11.44
C TRP A 291 5.73 -18.91 10.67
N LEU A 292 5.82 -18.37 9.48
CA LEU A 292 7.03 -18.39 8.67
C LEU A 292 8.03 -17.28 9.03
N HIS A 293 7.74 -16.47 10.06
CA HIS A 293 8.54 -15.30 10.49
C HIS A 293 8.79 -14.31 9.34
N VAL A 294 7.77 -14.09 8.51
CA VAL A 294 7.81 -13.18 7.37
C VAL A 294 7.01 -11.92 7.67
N THR A 295 7.55 -10.77 7.30
CA THR A 295 6.92 -9.46 7.47
C THR A 295 7.03 -8.62 6.21
N GLU A 296 6.09 -7.72 6.02
CA GLU A 296 6.12 -6.65 5.04
C GLU A 296 6.41 -5.34 5.77
N THR A 297 7.34 -4.53 5.24
CA THR A 297 7.75 -3.28 5.87
C THR A 297 7.24 -2.10 5.08
N SER A 298 6.61 -1.17 5.78
CA SER A 298 6.14 0.10 5.22
C SER A 298 6.65 1.28 6.04
N VAL A 299 6.87 2.40 5.36
CA VAL A 299 7.23 3.68 5.99
C VAL A 299 5.96 4.46 6.27
N VAL A 300 5.90 5.05 7.45
CA VAL A 300 4.86 6.00 7.84
C VAL A 300 5.36 7.41 7.56
N THR A 301 4.89 7.98 6.45
CA THR A 301 5.28 9.34 6.02
C THR A 301 4.04 10.21 5.85
N THR A 302 4.23 11.53 5.95
CA THR A 302 3.17 12.48 5.66
C THR A 302 3.01 12.63 4.15
N GLY A 303 1.75 12.66 3.67
CA GLY A 303 1.44 13.00 2.28
C GLY A 303 1.48 11.86 1.27
N LEU A 304 1.64 10.61 1.70
CA LEU A 304 1.52 9.46 0.80
C LEU A 304 0.05 9.15 0.50
N ARG A 305 -0.26 9.07 -0.79
CA ARG A 305 -1.56 8.62 -1.27
C ARG A 305 -1.60 7.09 -1.22
N GLN A 306 -2.51 6.54 -0.47
CA GLN A 306 -2.85 5.12 -0.59
C GLN A 306 -3.75 4.96 -1.82
N THR A 307 -3.18 4.55 -2.95
CA THR A 307 -3.95 4.12 -4.11
C THR A 307 -4.05 2.60 -4.10
N VAL A 308 -5.16 2.08 -4.62
CA VAL A 308 -5.42 0.63 -4.70
C VAL A 308 -4.33 -0.10 -5.50
N GLU A 309 -3.71 0.58 -6.47
CA GLU A 309 -2.69 0.00 -7.36
C GLU A 309 -1.30 -0.18 -6.73
N ALA A 310 -0.97 0.56 -5.67
CA ALA A 310 0.24 0.32 -4.88
C ALA A 310 0.10 1.02 -3.52
N PRO A 311 0.18 0.30 -2.41
CA PRO A 311 0.32 0.92 -1.11
C PRO A 311 1.65 1.71 -1.12
N SER A 312 1.53 3.02 -1.27
CA SER A 312 2.68 3.93 -1.46
C SER A 312 3.65 3.96 -0.27
N GLY A 313 3.25 3.33 0.84
CA GLY A 313 4.07 3.17 2.05
C GLY A 313 5.03 1.98 2.03
N THR A 314 4.77 0.93 1.26
CA THR A 314 5.61 -0.28 1.27
C THR A 314 6.99 0.02 0.67
N ILE A 315 8.04 -0.20 1.47
CA ILE A 315 9.43 -0.01 1.05
C ILE A 315 10.14 -1.33 0.76
N LEU A 316 9.72 -2.40 1.44
CA LEU A 316 10.30 -3.73 1.28
C LEU A 316 9.20 -4.73 0.96
N PRO A 317 9.45 -5.67 0.04
CA PRO A 317 8.57 -6.81 -0.15
C PRO A 317 8.55 -7.68 1.10
N ARG A 318 7.81 -8.77 1.08
CA ARG A 318 7.81 -9.74 2.18
C ARG A 318 9.17 -10.41 2.31
N LEU A 319 9.75 -10.36 3.50
CA LEU A 319 11.03 -10.95 3.81
C LEU A 319 11.08 -11.45 5.26
N ARG A 320 12.11 -12.19 5.63
CA ARG A 320 12.26 -12.69 7.00
C ARG A 320 12.33 -11.52 7.99
N ARG A 321 11.66 -11.66 9.13
CA ARG A 321 11.58 -10.62 10.17
C ARG A 321 12.96 -10.13 10.62
N ALA A 322 13.94 -11.02 10.77
CA ALA A 322 15.30 -10.64 11.17
C ALA A 322 15.93 -9.68 10.15
N GLU A 323 15.87 -10.04 8.86
CA GLU A 323 16.38 -9.21 7.76
C GLU A 323 15.62 -7.87 7.64
N ALA A 324 14.28 -7.92 7.85
CA ALA A 324 13.45 -6.70 7.85
C ALA A 324 13.85 -5.71 8.94
N ARG A 325 14.20 -6.21 10.14
CA ARG A 325 14.63 -5.39 11.28
C ARG A 325 15.98 -4.72 11.01
N GLU A 326 16.94 -5.46 10.44
CA GLU A 326 18.24 -4.88 10.06
C GLU A 326 18.09 -3.77 9.04
N ILE A 327 17.27 -4.00 8.00
CA ILE A 327 17.02 -2.99 6.97
C ILE A 327 16.24 -1.81 7.56
N ALA A 328 15.25 -2.06 8.41
CA ALA A 328 14.47 -1.02 9.08
C ALA A 328 15.36 -0.10 9.95
N ALA A 329 16.34 -0.65 10.65
CA ALA A 329 17.31 0.11 11.43
C ALA A 329 18.17 1.04 10.55
N ARG A 330 18.53 0.61 9.34
CA ARG A 330 19.25 1.46 8.38
C ARG A 330 18.37 2.51 7.72
N VAL A 331 17.06 2.23 7.61
CA VAL A 331 16.08 3.17 7.03
C VAL A 331 15.77 4.30 7.99
N LEU A 332 15.77 4.05 9.32
CA LEU A 332 15.57 5.11 10.30
C LEU A 332 16.80 6.02 10.39
N PRO A 333 16.62 7.36 10.44
CA PRO A 333 17.74 8.31 10.47
C PRO A 333 18.63 8.16 11.71
N ASP A 334 18.06 7.69 12.82
CA ASP A 334 18.72 7.53 14.12
C ASP A 334 19.29 6.12 14.33
N GLY A 335 19.14 5.20 13.39
CA GLY A 335 19.62 3.82 13.48
C GLY A 335 18.97 2.97 14.57
N ARG A 336 17.93 3.48 15.24
CA ARG A 336 17.23 2.79 16.33
C ARG A 336 16.37 1.64 15.82
N ARG A 337 15.98 0.76 16.75
CA ARG A 337 15.18 -0.43 16.47
C ARG A 337 13.85 -0.44 17.24
N PRO A 338 13.00 0.58 17.09
CA PRO A 338 11.78 0.70 17.89
C PRO A 338 10.80 -0.49 17.68
N LEU A 339 10.86 -1.16 16.55
CA LEU A 339 10.03 -2.34 16.26
C LEU A 339 10.47 -3.62 17.01
N GLU A 340 11.59 -3.55 17.75
CA GLU A 340 12.09 -4.60 18.66
C GLU A 340 11.75 -4.33 20.12
N ALA A 341 11.16 -3.19 20.42
CA ALA A 341 10.78 -2.81 21.78
C ALA A 341 9.93 -3.89 22.47
N GLU A 342 10.17 -4.10 23.74
CA GLU A 342 9.35 -4.97 24.57
C GLU A 342 8.01 -4.31 24.84
N LEU A 343 6.93 -4.93 24.35
CA LEU A 343 5.61 -4.36 24.43
C LEU A 343 4.91 -4.76 25.73
N LEU A 344 4.36 -3.79 26.43
CA LEU A 344 3.52 -4.00 27.58
C LEU A 344 2.24 -4.76 27.18
N PRO A 345 1.94 -5.91 27.82
CA PRO A 345 0.75 -6.68 27.54
C PRO A 345 -0.50 -5.95 28.07
N HIS A 346 -1.62 -6.11 27.36
CA HIS A 346 -2.90 -5.57 27.81
C HIS A 346 -3.56 -6.44 28.89
N PRO A 347 -4.45 -5.87 29.74
CA PRO A 347 -5.10 -6.58 30.83
C PRO A 347 -5.89 -7.81 30.34
N ARG A 348 -6.01 -8.83 31.19
CA ARG A 348 -6.78 -10.06 30.91
C ARG A 348 -8.24 -9.78 30.54
N GLY A 349 -8.80 -8.67 30.99
CA GLY A 349 -10.14 -8.20 30.57
C GLY A 349 -10.26 -7.97 29.05
N ALA A 350 -9.19 -7.65 28.36
CA ALA A 350 -9.15 -7.55 26.89
C ALA A 350 -9.37 -8.93 26.24
N LEU A 351 -8.87 -10.01 26.82
CA LEU A 351 -9.12 -11.39 26.38
C LEU A 351 -10.59 -11.76 26.54
N ARG A 352 -11.17 -11.51 27.72
CA ARG A 352 -12.59 -11.82 28.01
C ARG A 352 -13.52 -11.16 26.97
N ARG A 353 -13.26 -9.90 26.64
CA ARG A 353 -14.05 -9.19 25.62
C ARG A 353 -13.96 -9.83 24.25
N ARG A 354 -12.76 -10.24 23.82
CA ARG A 354 -12.55 -10.92 22.53
C ARG A 354 -13.17 -12.29 22.47
N LEU A 355 -13.08 -13.05 23.56
CA LEU A 355 -13.76 -14.33 23.69
C LEU A 355 -15.29 -14.17 23.64
N GLY A 356 -15.83 -13.13 24.32
CA GLY A 356 -17.25 -12.79 24.23
C GLY A 356 -17.70 -12.52 22.79
N TRP A 357 -16.94 -11.74 22.03
CA TRP A 357 -17.26 -11.47 20.61
C TRP A 357 -17.10 -12.71 19.73
N ALA A 358 -16.09 -13.54 19.99
CA ALA A 358 -15.87 -14.78 19.26
C ALA A 358 -17.01 -15.77 19.47
N PHE A 359 -17.61 -15.78 20.66
CA PHE A 359 -18.77 -16.60 20.97
C PHE A 359 -20.08 -15.99 20.42
N SER A 360 -20.29 -14.69 20.61
CA SER A 360 -21.54 -14.01 20.24
C SER A 360 -21.82 -14.05 18.74
N GLY A 361 -20.79 -13.99 17.89
CA GLY A 361 -20.97 -14.05 16.43
C GLY A 361 -21.67 -15.33 15.97
N PRO A 362 -21.07 -16.51 16.17
CA PRO A 362 -21.72 -17.79 15.84
C PRO A 362 -23.07 -18.00 16.56
N ALA A 363 -23.18 -17.58 17.82
CA ALA A 363 -24.42 -17.70 18.58
C ALA A 363 -25.56 -16.86 17.98
N LEU A 364 -25.29 -15.62 17.57
CA LEU A 364 -26.27 -14.76 16.90
C LEU A 364 -26.72 -15.34 15.56
N ILE A 365 -25.78 -15.88 14.75
CA ILE A 365 -26.11 -16.53 13.48
C ILE A 365 -27.01 -17.75 13.75
N CYS A 366 -26.69 -18.61 14.74
CA CYS A 366 -27.55 -19.72 15.13
C CYS A 366 -28.92 -19.24 15.55
N GLY A 367 -29.01 -18.23 16.41
CA GLY A 367 -30.28 -17.65 16.87
C GLY A 367 -31.12 -17.13 15.70
N ALA A 368 -30.52 -16.44 14.73
CA ALA A 368 -31.20 -16.01 13.54
C ALA A 368 -31.71 -17.18 12.69
N LEU A 369 -30.88 -18.18 12.43
CA LEU A 369 -31.29 -19.37 11.66
C LEU A 369 -32.40 -20.14 12.34
N LEU A 370 -32.40 -20.22 13.69
CA LEU A 370 -33.47 -20.81 14.49
C LEU A 370 -34.79 -20.01 14.37
N LEU A 371 -34.69 -18.67 14.45
CA LEU A 371 -35.84 -17.78 14.37
C LEU A 371 -36.55 -17.88 13.00
N PHE A 372 -35.77 -17.98 11.93
CA PHE A 372 -36.31 -18.09 10.57
C PHE A 372 -36.58 -19.53 10.12
N GLY A 373 -36.44 -20.53 10.99
CA GLY A 373 -36.71 -21.94 10.69
C GLY A 373 -35.81 -22.54 9.60
N LEU A 374 -34.63 -21.94 9.34
CA LEU A 374 -33.74 -22.37 8.27
C LEU A 374 -32.99 -23.67 8.61
N PRO A 375 -32.72 -24.56 7.63
CA PRO A 375 -31.95 -25.77 7.83
C PRO A 375 -30.50 -25.47 8.24
N GLY A 376 -29.84 -26.40 8.93
CA GLY A 376 -28.44 -26.23 9.31
C GLY A 376 -28.18 -25.23 10.45
N ARG A 377 -29.22 -24.95 11.24
CA ARG A 377 -29.23 -23.94 12.32
C ARG A 377 -28.12 -24.03 13.36
N LEU A 378 -27.53 -25.21 13.58
CA LEU A 378 -26.47 -25.41 14.57
C LEU A 378 -25.06 -25.45 13.97
N TRP A 379 -24.92 -25.52 12.63
CA TRP A 379 -23.61 -25.64 12.02
C TRP A 379 -22.68 -24.42 12.24
N PRO A 380 -23.15 -23.17 12.44
CA PRO A 380 -22.26 -22.07 12.78
C PRO A 380 -21.49 -22.26 14.09
N LEU A 381 -21.99 -23.13 14.99
CA LEU A 381 -21.26 -23.48 16.21
C LEU A 381 -19.98 -24.28 15.94
N ALA A 382 -19.89 -24.95 14.80
CA ALA A 382 -18.65 -25.59 14.35
C ALA A 382 -17.49 -24.58 14.09
N LEU A 383 -17.83 -23.31 13.94
CA LEU A 383 -16.82 -22.22 13.79
C LEU A 383 -16.27 -21.74 15.14
N LEU A 384 -16.89 -22.12 16.28
CA LEU A 384 -16.47 -21.68 17.62
C LEU A 384 -14.98 -21.96 17.91
N PRO A 385 -14.41 -23.15 17.64
CA PRO A 385 -13.00 -23.39 17.91
C PRO A 385 -12.09 -22.43 17.18
N ILE A 386 -12.42 -22.11 15.92
CA ILE A 386 -11.66 -21.21 15.06
C ILE A 386 -11.78 -19.76 15.59
N THR A 387 -13.00 -19.31 15.88
CA THR A 387 -13.22 -17.93 16.36
C THR A 387 -12.59 -17.69 17.73
N LEU A 388 -12.66 -18.68 18.63
CA LEU A 388 -12.00 -18.63 19.95
C LEU A 388 -10.47 -18.63 19.83
N ALA A 389 -9.90 -19.47 18.96
CA ALA A 389 -8.47 -19.47 18.67
C ALA A 389 -8.02 -18.11 18.12
N LEU A 390 -8.78 -17.53 17.18
CA LEU A 390 -8.52 -16.19 16.64
C LEU A 390 -8.63 -15.09 17.71
N ALA A 391 -9.56 -15.21 18.65
CA ALA A 391 -9.68 -14.28 19.78
C ALA A 391 -8.44 -14.29 20.68
N VAL A 392 -7.89 -15.48 20.97
CA VAL A 392 -6.64 -15.63 21.73
C VAL A 392 -5.47 -15.05 20.96
N VAL A 393 -5.37 -15.32 19.65
CA VAL A 393 -4.35 -14.75 18.77
C VAL A 393 -4.45 -13.22 18.72
N ALA A 394 -5.67 -12.68 18.63
CA ALA A 394 -5.93 -11.25 18.66
C ALA A 394 -5.48 -10.61 19.97
N TYR A 395 -5.75 -11.25 21.11
CA TYR A 395 -5.30 -10.78 22.42
C TYR A 395 -3.78 -10.78 22.53
N ARG A 396 -3.10 -11.87 22.17
CA ARG A 396 -1.64 -11.97 22.19
C ARG A 396 -0.94 -11.01 21.24
N SER A 397 -1.68 -10.48 20.27
CA SER A 397 -1.17 -9.47 19.33
C SER A 397 -1.31 -8.04 19.81
N LEU A 398 -1.89 -7.81 21.00
CA LEU A 398 -1.97 -6.48 21.58
C LEU A 398 -0.69 -6.13 22.33
N GLY A 399 -0.34 -4.88 22.28
CA GLY A 399 0.75 -4.32 23.06
C GLY A 399 1.03 -2.89 22.65
N HIS A 400 1.62 -2.15 23.56
CA HIS A 400 2.14 -0.80 23.35
C HIS A 400 3.44 -0.63 24.13
N ALA A 401 4.29 0.28 23.67
CA ALA A 401 5.53 0.64 24.35
C ALA A 401 5.98 2.05 23.96
N LEU A 402 6.86 2.62 24.77
CA LEU A 402 7.63 3.81 24.44
C LEU A 402 9.09 3.39 24.32
N GLU A 403 9.73 3.70 23.19
CA GLU A 403 11.13 3.37 22.94
C GLU A 403 11.86 4.59 22.41
N GLY A 404 12.54 5.30 23.33
CA GLY A 404 13.20 6.57 23.03
C GLY A 404 12.22 7.58 22.43
N PRO A 405 12.46 8.14 21.21
CA PRO A 405 11.58 9.11 20.59
C PRO A 405 10.37 8.46 19.86
N TYR A 406 10.18 7.14 20.00
CA TYR A 406 9.13 6.40 19.31
C TYR A 406 8.10 5.84 20.28
N LEU A 407 6.85 5.95 19.89
CA LEU A 407 5.75 5.18 20.44
C LEU A 407 5.47 3.98 19.53
N VAL A 408 5.27 2.83 20.13
CA VAL A 408 5.03 1.58 19.42
C VAL A 408 3.67 1.03 19.80
N VAL A 409 2.85 0.70 18.83
CA VAL A 409 1.55 0.05 19.03
C VAL A 409 1.45 -1.19 18.16
N ARG A 410 0.90 -2.26 18.72
CA ARG A 410 0.69 -3.53 18.03
C ARG A 410 -0.74 -4.00 18.19
N ARG A 411 -1.38 -4.39 17.07
CA ARG A 411 -2.75 -4.91 17.04
C ARG A 411 -2.97 -5.86 15.87
N GLY A 412 -4.07 -6.61 15.91
CA GLY A 412 -4.59 -7.41 14.81
C GLY A 412 -4.59 -8.92 15.08
N ALA A 413 -5.63 -9.61 14.61
CA ALA A 413 -5.78 -11.06 14.66
C ALA A 413 -5.23 -11.74 13.41
N LEU A 414 -5.93 -11.56 12.29
CA LEU A 414 -5.56 -12.13 10.98
C LEU A 414 -4.33 -11.47 10.37
N SER A 415 -4.16 -10.16 10.59
CA SER A 415 -2.97 -9.42 10.21
C SER A 415 -2.49 -8.61 11.41
N ARG A 416 -1.32 -8.95 11.94
CA ARG A 416 -0.69 -8.24 13.02
C ARG A 416 0.07 -7.04 12.44
N ASN A 417 -0.33 -5.85 12.87
CA ASN A 417 0.32 -4.60 12.51
C ASN A 417 1.07 -4.06 13.74
N THR A 418 2.37 -3.91 13.62
CA THR A 418 3.23 -3.23 14.61
C THR A 418 3.69 -1.93 13.99
N VAL A 419 3.36 -0.82 14.61
CA VAL A 419 3.66 0.52 14.10
C VAL A 419 4.49 1.26 15.13
N ALA A 420 5.64 1.77 14.72
CA ALA A 420 6.48 2.66 15.49
C ALA A 420 6.35 4.07 14.89
N LEU A 421 5.92 5.04 15.69
CA LEU A 421 5.73 6.44 15.32
C LEU A 421 6.60 7.34 16.19
N GLN A 422 7.20 8.36 15.61
CA GLN A 422 7.88 9.41 16.39
C GLN A 422 6.86 10.18 17.24
N HIS A 423 7.23 10.54 18.46
CA HIS A 423 6.39 11.34 19.36
C HIS A 423 5.92 12.65 18.69
N GLY A 424 6.81 13.34 17.98
CA GLY A 424 6.48 14.55 17.23
C GLY A 424 5.55 14.36 16.02
N ALA A 425 5.17 13.12 15.70
CA ALA A 425 4.17 12.84 14.67
C ALA A 425 2.74 12.80 15.22
N VAL A 426 2.57 12.80 16.53
CA VAL A 426 1.25 12.77 17.18
C VAL A 426 0.67 14.19 17.15
N ILE A 427 -0.48 14.32 16.55
CA ILE A 427 -1.24 15.58 16.49
C ILE A 427 -2.26 15.66 17.62
N GLY A 428 -2.76 14.52 18.05
CA GLY A 428 -3.75 14.45 19.11
C GLY A 428 -4.08 13.02 19.51
N TRP A 429 -4.76 12.90 20.63
CA TRP A 429 -5.20 11.65 21.21
C TRP A 429 -6.71 11.53 21.19
N THR A 430 -7.21 10.33 21.03
CA THR A 430 -8.65 10.02 21.13
C THR A 430 -8.82 8.90 22.14
N LEU A 431 -9.44 9.20 23.26
CA LEU A 431 -9.79 8.23 24.28
C LEU A 431 -11.23 7.76 24.08
N ARG A 432 -11.41 6.48 23.87
CA ARG A 432 -12.75 5.90 23.69
C ARG A 432 -12.96 4.79 24.71
N GLN A 433 -14.09 4.87 25.42
CA GLN A 433 -14.44 3.91 26.44
C GLN A 433 -15.91 3.48 26.24
N SER A 434 -16.14 2.24 25.86
CA SER A 434 -17.48 1.66 25.83
C SER A 434 -17.92 1.30 27.25
N ILE A 435 -19.22 1.11 27.48
CA ILE A 435 -19.77 0.70 28.78
C ILE A 435 -19.06 -0.52 29.35
N LEU A 436 -18.86 -1.56 28.54
CA LEU A 436 -18.16 -2.79 28.94
C LEU A 436 -16.67 -2.56 29.21
N GLN A 437 -16.04 -1.58 28.56
CA GLN A 437 -14.66 -1.20 28.85
C GLN A 437 -14.57 -0.42 30.14
N ARG A 438 -15.54 0.46 30.40
CA ARG A 438 -15.63 1.25 31.63
C ARG A 438 -15.75 0.35 32.87
N TRP A 439 -16.65 -0.65 32.83
CA TRP A 439 -16.78 -1.62 33.90
C TRP A 439 -15.53 -2.46 34.14
N GLY A 440 -14.72 -2.66 33.13
CA GLY A 440 -13.49 -3.44 33.21
C GLY A 440 -12.21 -2.60 33.37
N GLY A 441 -12.28 -1.29 33.67
CA GLY A 441 -11.12 -0.42 33.83
C GLY A 441 -10.23 -0.35 32.59
N ARG A 442 -10.81 -0.32 31.39
CA ARG A 442 -10.08 -0.37 30.11
C ARG A 442 -10.54 0.76 29.20
N MET A 443 -9.65 1.15 28.28
CA MET A 443 -9.98 2.12 27.24
C MET A 443 -9.25 1.80 25.94
N THR A 444 -9.69 2.41 24.87
CA THR A 444 -9.02 2.37 23.58
C THR A 444 -8.34 3.72 23.36
N VAL A 445 -7.04 3.71 23.24
CA VAL A 445 -6.23 4.89 22.92
C VAL A 445 -6.11 4.98 21.41
N GLY A 446 -6.59 6.06 20.84
CA GLY A 446 -6.41 6.42 19.43
C GLY A 446 -5.35 7.49 19.28
N ILE A 447 -4.46 7.32 18.32
CA ILE A 447 -3.35 8.21 17.99
C ILE A 447 -3.68 8.87 16.68
N ALA A 448 -3.95 10.17 16.67
CA ALA A 448 -4.16 10.95 15.47
C ALA A 448 -2.82 11.47 14.95
N THR A 449 -2.56 11.30 13.67
CA THR A 449 -1.33 11.75 13.01
C THR A 449 -1.64 12.17 11.56
N ALA A 450 -0.83 13.06 10.99
CA ALA A 450 -0.91 13.39 9.56
C ALA A 450 -0.26 12.34 8.66
N ALA A 451 0.38 11.32 9.24
CA ALA A 451 1.18 10.33 8.51
C ALA A 451 0.49 8.98 8.39
N GLY A 452 0.75 8.27 7.31
CA GLY A 452 0.29 6.91 7.06
C GLY A 452 -1.23 6.75 7.04
N GLU A 453 -1.78 5.87 7.90
CA GLU A 453 -3.22 5.61 8.03
C GLU A 453 -3.98 6.75 8.74
N ARG A 454 -3.28 7.80 9.18
CA ARG A 454 -3.81 8.96 9.92
C ARG A 454 -4.34 8.64 11.31
N HIS A 455 -4.71 7.41 11.59
CA HIS A 455 -5.26 6.99 12.87
C HIS A 455 -4.78 5.61 13.25
N TYR A 456 -4.07 5.53 14.36
CA TYR A 456 -3.59 4.27 14.94
C TYR A 456 -4.25 4.05 16.30
N GLN A 457 -4.36 2.81 16.75
CA GLN A 457 -5.08 2.49 17.97
C GLN A 457 -4.37 1.44 18.81
N ALA A 458 -4.37 1.64 20.11
CA ALA A 458 -4.08 0.63 21.13
C ALA A 458 -5.41 0.25 21.83
N PRO A 459 -6.14 -0.78 21.35
CA PRO A 459 -7.46 -1.12 21.87
C PRO A 459 -7.36 -1.92 23.18
N ASP A 460 -8.23 -1.63 24.15
CA ASP A 460 -8.37 -2.34 25.42
C ASP A 460 -7.14 -2.25 26.35
N ALA A 461 -6.41 -1.14 26.33
CA ALA A 461 -5.37 -0.85 27.34
C ALA A 461 -6.02 -0.59 28.70
N GLY A 462 -5.32 -0.88 29.79
CA GLY A 462 -5.73 -0.46 31.13
C GLY A 462 -5.74 1.06 31.23
N VAL A 463 -6.59 1.64 32.07
CA VAL A 463 -6.69 3.10 32.22
C VAL A 463 -5.33 3.69 32.61
N ASP A 464 -4.67 3.12 33.64
CA ASP A 464 -3.36 3.59 34.11
C ASP A 464 -2.26 3.41 33.04
N GLN A 465 -2.28 2.27 32.33
CA GLN A 465 -1.36 2.01 31.23
C GLN A 465 -1.54 3.03 30.07
N ALA A 466 -2.78 3.37 29.76
CA ALA A 466 -3.12 4.33 28.72
C ALA A 466 -2.67 5.74 29.08
N LEU A 467 -2.91 6.17 30.33
CA LEU A 467 -2.50 7.48 30.81
C LEU A 467 -0.96 7.59 30.88
N ALA A 468 -0.27 6.56 31.40
CA ALA A 468 1.20 6.50 31.41
C ALA A 468 1.77 6.53 29.97
N PHE A 469 1.16 5.83 29.02
CA PHE A 469 1.57 5.83 27.63
C PHE A 469 1.43 7.22 26.98
N ILE A 470 0.32 7.91 27.21
CA ILE A 470 0.04 9.24 26.65
C ILE A 470 0.97 10.29 27.28
N SER A 471 1.09 10.29 28.63
CA SER A 471 1.95 11.24 29.34
C SER A 471 3.42 11.07 29.00
N GLY A 472 3.88 9.83 28.80
CA GLY A 472 5.25 9.56 28.39
C GLY A 472 5.54 9.89 26.93
N ALA A 473 4.54 9.79 26.03
CA ALA A 473 4.71 10.11 24.63
C ALA A 473 4.67 11.63 24.36
N THR A 474 3.70 12.34 24.93
CA THR A 474 3.45 13.77 24.69
C THR A 474 2.92 14.44 25.96
N PRO A 475 3.79 14.83 26.90
CA PRO A 475 3.38 15.41 28.17
C PRO A 475 2.49 16.64 28.04
N GLU A 476 2.81 17.51 27.07
CA GLU A 476 2.08 18.75 26.81
C GLU A 476 0.62 18.51 26.39
N LEU A 477 0.38 17.52 25.51
CA LEU A 477 -0.98 17.16 25.11
C LEU A 477 -1.71 16.37 26.20
N ALA A 478 -0.96 15.61 27.04
CA ALA A 478 -1.51 14.83 28.15
C ALA A 478 -2.08 15.74 29.25
N ALA A 479 -1.41 16.84 29.56
CA ALA A 479 -1.85 17.78 30.59
C ALA A 479 -3.29 18.24 30.39
N GLN A 480 -3.68 18.54 29.16
CA GLN A 480 -5.05 18.96 28.80
C GLN A 480 -6.12 17.90 29.13
N PHE A 481 -5.79 16.62 29.06
CA PHE A 481 -6.71 15.53 29.39
C PHE A 481 -6.75 15.22 30.89
N ILE A 482 -5.62 15.36 31.58
CA ILE A 482 -5.48 15.06 33.02
C ILE A 482 -6.18 16.13 33.84
N GLU A 483 -6.01 17.40 33.50
CA GLU A 483 -6.68 18.54 34.17
C GLU A 483 -8.21 18.45 34.00
N GLY A 484 -8.71 18.09 32.81
CA GLY A 484 -10.14 17.93 32.54
C GLY A 484 -10.78 16.69 33.21
N ALA A 485 -9.99 15.70 33.63
CA ALA A 485 -10.48 14.45 34.20
C ALA A 485 -10.45 14.44 35.76
N GLY A 486 -9.94 15.49 36.40
CA GLY A 486 -9.82 15.54 37.87
C GLY A 486 -8.87 14.50 38.45
N VAL A 487 -8.01 13.88 37.65
CA VAL A 487 -7.00 12.92 38.10
C VAL A 487 -5.73 13.67 38.50
N ALA A 488 -5.31 13.60 39.77
CA ALA A 488 -4.08 14.19 40.23
C ALA A 488 -2.91 13.70 39.37
N ALA A 489 -2.12 14.66 38.86
CA ALA A 489 -0.93 14.36 38.08
C ALA A 489 0.05 13.52 38.95
N PRO A 490 0.68 12.46 38.38
CA PRO A 490 1.74 11.76 39.13
C PRO A 490 2.85 12.76 39.42
N VAL A 491 3.16 12.90 40.72
CA VAL A 491 4.24 13.75 41.24
C VAL A 491 5.54 13.28 40.58
N SER A 492 6.08 14.04 39.64
CA SER A 492 7.45 13.86 39.20
C SER A 492 8.34 14.24 40.41
N GLU A 493 9.06 13.28 40.94
CA GLU A 493 10.18 13.56 41.87
C GLU A 493 11.10 14.59 41.22
N ARG A 494 10.97 15.81 41.65
CA ARG A 494 11.99 16.84 41.43
C ARG A 494 13.24 16.38 42.14
N ALA A 495 14.19 15.80 41.40
CA ALA A 495 15.54 15.64 41.85
C ALA A 495 16.05 17.02 42.32
N GLY A 496 16.27 17.15 43.61
CA GLY A 496 16.73 18.36 44.22
C GLY A 496 18.11 18.74 43.68
N VAL A 497 18.17 19.86 42.99
CA VAL A 497 19.42 20.59 42.79
C VAL A 497 19.69 21.36 44.09
N ALA A 498 20.55 20.79 44.91
CA ALA A 498 21.17 21.51 46.05
C ALA A 498 22.02 22.63 45.45
N ALA A 499 21.66 23.86 45.77
CA ALA A 499 22.51 25.01 45.53
C ALA A 499 23.72 24.97 46.52
N PRO A 500 24.93 25.29 46.08
CA PRO A 500 26.00 25.53 47.00
C PRO A 500 25.85 26.92 47.61
N VAL A 501 25.87 26.97 48.96
CA VAL A 501 26.00 28.18 49.76
C VAL A 501 27.49 28.56 49.82
N SER A 502 27.74 29.84 49.72
CA SER A 502 28.89 30.70 50.01
C SER A 502 29.76 31.12 48.87
#